data_8fa9a483370eeee297326833a91ab6fa
#
_entry.id   8fa9a483370eeee297326833a91ab6fa
#
_cell.length_a   1.000
_cell.length_b   1.000
_cell.length_c   1.000
_cell.angle_alpha   90.00
_cell.angle_beta   90.00
_cell.angle_gamma   90.00
#
_symmetry.space_group_name_H-M   'P 1'
#
loop_
_entity.id
_entity.type
_entity.pdbx_description
1 polymer ?
#
loop_
_entity_poly.entity_id
_entity_poly.type
_entity_poly.pdbx_seq_one_letter_code
_entity_poly.pdbx_strand_id
1 'polypeptide(L)'
;MDSFNFSDFISSLTQGFTPIIDTKYKLKDYVKIDLSQANKALKNLKIPSAPEFKKYIDDKISKQKGKVAYGGYNEKRNIYQQSIIFNNEKTPSPREIHIGLDIWCDVGTAVLAPLDGTVHSFMNNEGLGNYGPTIILEHIIDEKIFYTLYGHLKKRCIINLSLGQIVEAGDKIAEVGSPKVNGGYAPHLHFQMINDLQGISGDYPGVVAKEDLDLYLQNCPDPNLFLKIG
;
A
#
# COMPACT_ATOMS: atom_id res chain seq x y z
N MET A 1 -21.89 -23.67 10.78
CA MET A 1 -21.83 -22.41 10.01
C MET A 1 -20.36 -22.11 9.83
N ASP A 2 -19.88 -22.17 8.58
CA ASP A 2 -18.50 -21.81 8.32
C ASP A 2 -18.31 -20.33 8.68
N SER A 3 -17.28 -20.06 9.50
CA SER A 3 -16.96 -18.68 9.88
C SER A 3 -16.53 -17.91 8.62
N PHE A 4 -17.09 -16.72 8.42
CA PHE A 4 -16.67 -15.85 7.30
C PHE A 4 -15.16 -15.59 7.36
N ASN A 5 -14.46 -15.91 6.29
CA ASN A 5 -13.03 -15.66 6.12
C ASN A 5 -12.84 -14.57 5.06
N PHE A 6 -12.36 -13.40 5.49
CA PHE A 6 -12.17 -12.27 4.58
C PHE A 6 -11.08 -12.52 3.53
N SER A 7 -10.03 -13.29 3.85
CA SER A 7 -8.99 -13.66 2.88
C SER A 7 -9.55 -14.52 1.74
N ASP A 8 -10.40 -15.50 2.06
CA ASP A 8 -11.06 -16.34 1.06
C ASP A 8 -12.03 -15.52 0.21
N PHE A 9 -12.77 -14.62 0.84
CA PHE A 9 -13.70 -13.73 0.16
C PHE A 9 -12.98 -12.86 -0.87
N ILE A 10 -11.95 -12.09 -0.50
CA ILE A 10 -11.23 -11.24 -1.45
C ILE A 10 -10.52 -12.06 -2.54
N SER A 11 -10.05 -13.26 -2.22
CA SER A 11 -9.43 -14.14 -3.19
C SER A 11 -10.41 -14.61 -4.26
N SER A 12 -11.69 -14.74 -3.93
CA SER A 12 -12.76 -15.17 -4.85
C SER A 12 -13.22 -14.07 -5.80
N LEU A 13 -12.99 -12.79 -5.47
CA LEU A 13 -13.46 -11.64 -6.25
C LEU A 13 -12.77 -11.51 -7.63
N THR A 14 -11.60 -12.13 -7.81
CA THR A 14 -10.86 -12.07 -9.07
C THR A 14 -10.33 -13.44 -9.48
N GLN A 15 -10.27 -13.70 -10.80
CA GLN A 15 -9.75 -14.93 -11.36
C GLN A 15 -8.33 -14.79 -11.93
N GLY A 16 -7.80 -13.57 -12.00
CA GLY A 16 -6.50 -13.29 -12.60
C GLY A 16 -5.98 -11.90 -12.25
N PHE A 17 -4.88 -11.54 -12.87
CA PHE A 17 -4.22 -10.25 -12.65
C PHE A 17 -5.17 -9.06 -12.77
N THR A 18 -5.27 -8.29 -11.68
CA THR A 18 -6.10 -7.08 -11.58
C THR A 18 -5.19 -5.86 -11.42
N PRO A 19 -5.15 -4.95 -12.40
CA PRO A 19 -4.29 -3.77 -12.34
C PRO A 19 -4.85 -2.73 -11.35
N ILE A 20 -3.96 -2.16 -10.51
CA ILE A 20 -4.26 -0.99 -9.65
C ILE A 20 -3.36 0.21 -9.98
N ILE A 21 -2.52 0.09 -10.96
CA ILE A 21 -1.76 1.19 -11.56
C ILE A 21 -1.95 1.17 -13.07
N ASP A 22 -1.46 2.22 -13.75
CA ASP A 22 -1.55 2.41 -15.21
C ASP A 22 -1.47 1.09 -15.99
N THR A 23 -2.51 0.81 -16.76
CA THR A 23 -2.68 -0.45 -17.53
C THR A 23 -1.63 -0.68 -18.62
N LYS A 24 -0.73 0.29 -18.86
CA LYS A 24 0.46 0.06 -19.70
C LYS A 24 1.39 -1.00 -19.08
N TYR A 25 1.37 -1.15 -17.75
CA TYR A 25 2.12 -2.19 -17.05
C TYR A 25 1.32 -3.50 -17.05
N LYS A 26 1.86 -4.53 -17.68
CA LYS A 26 1.26 -5.86 -17.74
C LYS A 26 1.87 -6.76 -16.68
N LEU A 27 1.24 -7.88 -16.33
CA LEU A 27 1.71 -8.81 -15.31
C LEU A 27 3.23 -9.11 -15.43
N LYS A 28 3.73 -9.34 -16.65
CA LYS A 28 5.15 -9.60 -16.91
C LYS A 28 6.10 -8.44 -16.59
N ASP A 29 5.58 -7.24 -16.40
CA ASP A 29 6.36 -6.04 -16.08
C ASP A 29 6.59 -5.90 -14.56
N TYR A 30 5.88 -6.68 -13.75
CA TYR A 30 5.97 -6.67 -12.29
C TYR A 30 7.10 -7.59 -11.80
N VAL A 31 7.94 -7.07 -10.93
CA VAL A 31 9.09 -7.76 -10.35
C VAL A 31 8.93 -7.81 -8.84
N LYS A 32 8.93 -9.02 -8.27
CA LYS A 32 8.91 -9.19 -6.82
C LYS A 32 10.23 -8.75 -6.20
N ILE A 33 10.16 -7.95 -5.14
CA ILE A 33 11.34 -7.55 -4.37
C ILE A 33 11.14 -7.86 -2.89
N ASP A 34 12.25 -8.17 -2.22
CA ASP A 34 12.33 -8.41 -0.78
C ASP A 34 13.05 -7.22 -0.13
N LEU A 35 12.36 -6.50 0.75
CA LEU A 35 12.88 -5.39 1.54
C LEU A 35 12.97 -5.74 3.03
N SER A 36 12.84 -7.01 3.38
CA SER A 36 12.89 -7.50 4.74
C SER A 36 14.26 -7.29 5.41
N GLN A 37 14.27 -7.34 6.73
CA GLN A 37 15.49 -7.35 7.54
C GLN A 37 16.43 -8.52 7.18
N ALA A 38 15.91 -9.61 6.61
CA ALA A 38 16.71 -10.76 6.20
C ALA A 38 17.51 -10.51 4.92
N ASN A 39 17.12 -9.51 4.12
CA ASN A 39 17.82 -9.17 2.89
C ASN A 39 19.19 -8.57 3.15
N LYS A 40 20.24 -9.38 2.94
CA LYS A 40 21.65 -9.00 3.18
C LYS A 40 22.09 -7.79 2.35
N ALA A 41 21.52 -7.57 1.17
CA ALA A 41 21.86 -6.43 0.31
C ALA A 41 21.42 -5.08 0.93
N LEU A 42 20.40 -5.08 1.78
CA LEU A 42 19.92 -3.89 2.47
C LEU A 42 20.69 -3.60 3.76
N LYS A 43 21.37 -4.59 4.36
CA LYS A 43 22.14 -4.40 5.60
C LYS A 43 23.29 -3.39 5.45
N ASN A 44 23.84 -3.25 4.24
CA ASN A 44 24.90 -2.30 3.92
C ASN A 44 24.39 -0.91 3.53
N LEU A 45 23.11 -0.78 3.24
CA LEU A 45 22.46 0.51 3.06
C LEU A 45 22.03 0.99 4.46
N LYS A 46 22.86 1.82 5.10
CA LYS A 46 22.38 2.68 6.20
C LYS A 46 21.14 3.38 5.66
N ILE A 47 20.06 3.43 6.42
CA ILE A 47 18.74 3.91 5.98
C ILE A 47 18.87 4.92 4.84
N PRO A 48 18.61 4.47 3.60
CA PRO A 48 18.95 5.26 2.43
C PRO A 48 18.00 6.44 2.29
N SER A 49 18.50 7.56 1.79
CA SER A 49 17.64 8.62 1.29
C SER A 49 16.70 8.09 0.18
N ALA A 50 15.58 8.76 -0.05
CA ALA A 50 14.64 8.34 -1.11
C ALA A 50 15.30 8.14 -2.49
N PRO A 51 16.26 8.99 -2.95
CA PRO A 51 16.99 8.75 -4.20
C PRO A 51 17.85 7.48 -4.18
N GLU A 52 18.57 7.20 -3.09
CA GLU A 52 19.39 5.99 -2.96
C GLU A 52 18.54 4.73 -2.95
N PHE A 53 17.40 4.78 -2.25
CA PHE A 53 16.46 3.68 -2.22
C PHE A 53 15.80 3.46 -3.58
N LYS A 54 15.42 4.55 -4.27
CA LYS A 54 14.91 4.46 -5.65
C LYS A 54 15.92 3.80 -6.56
N LYS A 55 17.20 4.19 -6.49
CA LYS A 55 18.26 3.56 -7.29
C LYS A 55 18.35 2.06 -7.03
N TYR A 56 18.29 1.63 -5.75
CA TYR A 56 18.27 0.21 -5.40
C TYR A 56 17.11 -0.53 -6.06
N ILE A 57 15.88 0.04 -6.01
CA ILE A 57 14.69 -0.52 -6.63
C ILE A 57 14.88 -0.62 -8.16
N ASP A 58 15.31 0.47 -8.80
CA ASP A 58 15.54 0.54 -10.26
C ASP A 58 16.57 -0.51 -10.74
N ASP A 59 17.64 -0.72 -9.96
CA ASP A 59 18.65 -1.75 -10.22
C ASP A 59 18.06 -3.17 -10.14
N LYS A 60 17.13 -3.40 -9.20
CA LYS A 60 16.43 -4.69 -9.08
C LYS A 60 15.46 -4.92 -10.23
N ILE A 61 14.68 -3.92 -10.60
CA ILE A 61 13.75 -3.94 -11.74
C ILE A 61 14.52 -4.27 -13.03
N SER A 62 15.61 -3.52 -13.30
CA SER A 62 16.43 -3.69 -14.51
C SER A 62 17.04 -5.08 -14.61
N LYS A 63 17.58 -5.62 -13.51
CA LYS A 63 18.19 -6.96 -13.48
C LYS A 63 17.19 -8.07 -13.81
N GLN A 64 15.93 -7.88 -13.49
CA GLN A 64 14.84 -8.83 -13.76
C GLN A 64 14.05 -8.50 -15.05
N LYS A 65 14.48 -7.48 -15.81
CA LYS A 65 13.84 -7.03 -17.05
C LYS A 65 12.37 -6.60 -16.87
N GLY A 66 12.01 -6.14 -15.65
CA GLY A 66 10.70 -5.58 -15.34
C GLY A 66 10.61 -4.08 -15.61
N LYS A 67 9.50 -3.48 -15.18
CA LYS A 67 9.26 -2.02 -15.26
C LYS A 67 8.78 -1.43 -13.94
N VAL A 68 8.16 -2.24 -13.09
CA VAL A 68 7.69 -1.89 -11.75
C VAL A 68 8.05 -3.01 -10.78
N ALA A 69 8.24 -2.67 -9.51
CA ALA A 69 8.47 -3.67 -8.49
C ALA A 69 7.27 -3.74 -7.53
N TYR A 70 7.07 -4.89 -6.89
CA TYR A 70 6.03 -5.08 -5.88
C TYR A 70 6.52 -5.96 -4.73
N GLY A 71 5.90 -5.82 -3.57
CA GLY A 71 6.16 -6.66 -2.39
C GLY A 71 5.76 -6.02 -1.08
N GLY A 72 6.21 -6.59 0.00
CA GLY A 72 6.16 -5.97 1.31
C GLY A 72 5.06 -6.43 2.25
N TYR A 73 4.12 -7.26 1.81
CA TYR A 73 3.10 -7.76 2.73
C TYR A 73 3.71 -8.67 3.81
N ASN A 74 3.30 -8.43 5.08
CA ASN A 74 3.81 -9.12 6.27
C ASN A 74 5.35 -9.13 6.33
N GLU A 75 5.95 -7.95 6.07
CA GLU A 75 7.38 -7.82 5.90
C GLU A 75 7.99 -6.93 7.01
N LYS A 76 8.86 -7.51 7.84
CA LYS A 76 9.60 -6.77 8.86
C LYS A 76 10.74 -5.97 8.22
N ARG A 77 10.72 -4.62 8.36
CA ARG A 77 11.64 -3.69 7.69
C ARG A 77 12.43 -2.81 8.66
N ASN A 78 13.72 -2.64 8.40
CA ASN A 78 14.58 -1.74 9.18
C ASN A 78 14.31 -0.25 8.90
N ILE A 79 13.75 0.10 7.74
CA ILE A 79 13.54 1.49 7.35
C ILE A 79 12.61 2.25 8.30
N TYR A 80 11.79 1.55 9.06
CA TYR A 80 10.86 2.15 10.02
C TYR A 80 11.52 2.52 11.36
N GLN A 81 12.70 1.99 11.68
CA GLN A 81 13.37 2.20 12.98
C GLN A 81 13.72 3.66 13.26
N GLN A 82 13.88 4.51 12.25
CA GLN A 82 14.19 5.93 12.42
C GLN A 82 12.95 6.83 12.37
N SER A 83 11.78 6.30 12.10
CA SER A 83 10.56 7.09 12.04
C SER A 83 10.02 7.36 13.45
N ILE A 84 9.90 8.64 13.81
CA ILE A 84 9.27 9.09 15.06
C ILE A 84 7.79 8.65 15.11
N ILE A 85 7.16 8.47 13.94
CA ILE A 85 5.76 8.02 13.84
C ILE A 85 5.61 6.58 14.30
N PHE A 86 6.60 5.73 14.01
CA PHE A 86 6.56 4.31 14.34
C PHE A 86 7.27 3.97 15.66
N ASN A 87 8.15 4.86 16.15
CA ASN A 87 8.98 4.62 17.31
C ASN A 87 9.07 5.88 18.17
N ASN A 88 8.02 6.21 18.91
CA ASN A 88 8.06 7.28 19.91
C ASN A 88 7.99 6.69 21.34
N GLU A 89 8.43 7.46 22.32
CA GLU A 89 8.46 7.05 23.74
C GLU A 89 7.10 6.61 24.31
N LYS A 90 6.00 6.93 23.59
CA LYS A 90 4.63 6.57 24.00
C LYS A 90 4.14 5.27 23.37
N THR A 91 4.88 4.70 22.39
CA THR A 91 4.53 3.41 21.80
C THR A 91 5.21 2.29 22.59
N PRO A 92 4.44 1.37 23.19
CA PRO A 92 4.99 0.29 24.03
C PRO A 92 5.91 -0.65 23.25
N SER A 93 5.67 -0.80 21.94
CA SER A 93 6.46 -1.65 21.05
C SER A 93 6.71 -0.98 19.72
N PRO A 94 7.91 -1.18 19.10
CA PRO A 94 8.23 -0.60 17.80
C PRO A 94 7.33 -1.19 16.72
N ARG A 95 6.75 -0.32 15.87
CA ARG A 95 6.04 -0.74 14.66
C ARG A 95 7.04 -0.91 13.53
N GLU A 96 7.22 -2.13 13.08
CA GLU A 96 8.27 -2.49 12.10
C GLU A 96 7.80 -3.51 11.05
N ILE A 97 6.55 -3.99 11.15
CA ILE A 97 6.00 -4.98 10.22
C ILE A 97 5.00 -4.30 9.30
N HIS A 98 5.32 -4.28 8.03
CA HIS A 98 4.47 -3.72 6.96
C HIS A 98 3.34 -4.69 6.63
N ILE A 99 2.10 -4.19 6.52
CA ILE A 99 0.89 -5.01 6.30
C ILE A 99 0.11 -4.63 5.05
N GLY A 100 0.67 -3.79 4.18
CA GLY A 100 0.15 -3.51 2.85
C GLY A 100 1.00 -4.14 1.74
N LEU A 101 0.60 -3.93 0.51
CA LEU A 101 1.41 -4.22 -0.67
C LEU A 101 1.91 -2.91 -1.26
N ASP A 102 3.23 -2.80 -1.43
CA ASP A 102 3.83 -1.66 -2.11
C ASP A 102 4.08 -1.98 -3.58
N ILE A 103 3.82 -0.98 -4.46
CA ILE A 103 4.15 -1.05 -5.88
C ILE A 103 5.02 0.16 -6.23
N TRP A 104 6.32 -0.09 -6.45
CA TRP A 104 7.31 0.94 -6.80
C TRP A 104 7.25 1.23 -8.29
N CYS A 105 6.92 2.47 -8.60
CA CYS A 105 6.79 2.99 -9.95
C CYS A 105 7.11 4.49 -9.97
N ASP A 106 7.13 5.09 -11.16
CA ASP A 106 7.48 6.51 -11.29
C ASP A 106 6.42 7.45 -10.70
N VAL A 107 6.88 8.62 -10.26
CA VAL A 107 6.02 9.73 -9.88
C VAL A 107 5.05 10.06 -11.02
N GLY A 108 3.77 10.17 -10.69
CA GLY A 108 2.73 10.48 -11.67
C GLY A 108 2.12 9.26 -12.36
N THR A 109 2.59 8.05 -12.04
CA THR A 109 1.89 6.83 -12.47
C THR A 109 0.44 6.89 -11.99
N ALA A 110 -0.51 6.63 -12.90
CA ALA A 110 -1.93 6.59 -12.55
C ALA A 110 -2.19 5.46 -11.55
N VAL A 111 -3.03 5.75 -10.56
CA VAL A 111 -3.58 4.79 -9.60
C VAL A 111 -5.04 4.57 -9.96
N LEU A 112 -5.45 3.30 -10.05
CA LEU A 112 -6.76 2.89 -10.53
C LEU A 112 -7.56 2.24 -9.38
N ALA A 113 -8.88 2.42 -9.42
CA ALA A 113 -9.78 1.64 -8.59
C ALA A 113 -9.90 0.22 -9.18
N PRO A 114 -9.64 -0.84 -8.41
CA PRO A 114 -9.77 -2.20 -8.93
C PRO A 114 -11.20 -2.74 -8.91
N LEU A 115 -12.11 -2.07 -8.20
CA LEU A 115 -13.52 -2.42 -8.00
C LEU A 115 -14.37 -1.16 -7.98
N ASP A 116 -15.65 -1.33 -8.27
CA ASP A 116 -16.67 -0.31 -8.03
C ASP A 116 -16.74 0.02 -6.54
N GLY A 117 -17.00 1.28 -6.21
CA GLY A 117 -17.08 1.71 -4.81
C GLY A 117 -17.41 3.19 -4.68
N THR A 118 -17.25 3.68 -3.47
CA THR A 118 -17.41 5.10 -3.16
C THR A 118 -16.25 5.61 -2.34
N VAL A 119 -15.95 6.89 -2.45
CA VAL A 119 -14.95 7.54 -1.59
C VAL A 119 -15.46 7.57 -0.16
N HIS A 120 -14.90 6.70 0.70
CA HIS A 120 -15.21 6.67 2.13
C HIS A 120 -14.56 7.85 2.84
N SER A 121 -13.28 8.06 2.62
CA SER A 121 -12.52 9.12 3.29
C SER A 121 -11.21 9.39 2.58
N PHE A 122 -10.63 10.55 2.86
CA PHE A 122 -9.31 10.93 2.39
C PHE A 122 -8.67 11.93 3.35
N MET A 123 -7.35 11.95 3.41
CA MET A 123 -6.57 12.84 4.27
C MET A 123 -5.17 13.08 3.69
N ASN A 124 -4.57 14.20 4.05
CA ASN A 124 -3.15 14.42 3.84
C ASN A 124 -2.39 14.13 5.14
N ASN A 125 -1.93 12.91 5.30
CA ASN A 125 -1.20 12.41 6.46
C ASN A 125 0.25 12.88 6.39
N GLU A 126 0.50 14.15 6.69
CA GLU A 126 1.82 14.79 6.59
C GLU A 126 2.82 14.23 7.62
N GLY A 127 4.10 14.35 7.29
CA GLY A 127 5.20 13.96 8.16
C GLY A 127 6.14 12.95 7.53
N LEU A 128 7.40 12.98 7.96
CA LEU A 128 8.41 12.03 7.51
C LEU A 128 8.05 10.61 7.99
N GLY A 129 7.98 9.68 7.06
CA GLY A 129 7.60 8.29 7.35
C GLY A 129 6.09 8.05 7.32
N ASN A 130 5.25 9.06 7.07
CA ASN A 130 3.80 8.90 6.94
C ASN A 130 3.36 8.71 5.49
N TYR A 131 2.08 8.46 5.25
CA TYR A 131 1.52 8.21 3.92
C TYR A 131 1.52 9.43 2.99
N GLY A 132 1.50 10.66 3.53
CA GLY A 132 1.10 11.81 2.75
C GLY A 132 -0.39 11.72 2.34
N PRO A 133 -0.74 12.19 1.13
CA PRO A 133 -2.11 12.10 0.64
C PRO A 133 -2.57 10.64 0.49
N THR A 134 -3.72 10.36 1.09
CA THR A 134 -4.32 9.02 1.22
C THR A 134 -5.79 9.07 0.81
N ILE A 135 -6.25 8.04 0.12
CA ILE A 135 -7.68 7.82 -0.24
C ILE A 135 -8.08 6.46 0.29
N ILE A 136 -9.28 6.36 0.84
CA ILE A 136 -9.93 5.10 1.22
C ILE A 136 -11.25 5.01 0.44
N LEU A 137 -11.42 3.92 -0.30
CA LEU A 137 -12.68 3.57 -0.95
C LEU A 137 -13.43 2.55 -0.11
N GLU A 138 -14.76 2.65 -0.09
CA GLU A 138 -15.67 1.65 0.43
C GLU A 138 -16.24 0.84 -0.73
N HIS A 139 -16.30 -0.46 -0.55
CA HIS A 139 -16.88 -1.42 -1.51
C HIS A 139 -17.98 -2.22 -0.83
N ILE A 140 -19.04 -2.50 -1.58
CA ILE A 140 -20.15 -3.35 -1.14
C ILE A 140 -20.36 -4.44 -2.19
N ILE A 141 -19.99 -5.67 -1.85
CA ILE A 141 -20.15 -6.84 -2.73
C ILE A 141 -20.79 -7.97 -1.91
N ASP A 142 -21.86 -8.57 -2.42
CA ASP A 142 -22.60 -9.64 -1.74
C ASP A 142 -22.96 -9.27 -0.28
N GLU A 143 -23.45 -8.04 -0.07
CA GLU A 143 -23.78 -7.47 1.25
C GLU A 143 -22.60 -7.34 2.22
N LYS A 144 -21.37 -7.59 1.76
CA LYS A 144 -20.14 -7.39 2.53
C LYS A 144 -19.55 -6.02 2.26
N ILE A 145 -19.31 -5.28 3.34
CA ILE A 145 -18.62 -3.99 3.29
C ILE A 145 -17.15 -4.24 3.60
N PHE A 146 -16.27 -3.68 2.81
CA PHE A 146 -14.84 -3.67 3.03
C PHE A 146 -14.21 -2.45 2.35
N TYR A 147 -12.93 -2.22 2.56
CA TYR A 147 -12.26 -0.99 2.14
C TYR A 147 -10.96 -1.27 1.42
N THR A 148 -10.58 -0.34 0.53
CA THR A 148 -9.25 -0.28 -0.05
C THR A 148 -8.59 1.05 0.25
N LEU A 149 -7.33 1.02 0.69
CA LEU A 149 -6.53 2.19 1.01
C LEU A 149 -5.43 2.38 -0.01
N TYR A 150 -5.25 3.63 -0.43
CA TYR A 150 -4.22 4.08 -1.37
C TYR A 150 -3.40 5.18 -0.72
N GLY A 151 -2.15 4.89 -0.39
CA GLY A 151 -1.22 5.83 0.22
C GLY A 151 -0.17 6.37 -0.75
N HIS A 152 0.58 7.37 -0.32
CA HIS A 152 1.70 8.00 -1.04
C HIS A 152 1.31 8.70 -2.35
N LEU A 153 0.14 9.30 -2.38
CA LEU A 153 -0.43 9.93 -3.56
C LEU A 153 0.07 11.37 -3.76
N LYS A 154 -0.24 11.96 -4.93
CA LYS A 154 -0.05 13.40 -5.16
C LYS A 154 -1.09 14.22 -4.41
N LYS A 155 -0.67 15.31 -3.78
CA LYS A 155 -1.55 16.21 -2.99
C LYS A 155 -2.76 16.70 -3.80
N ARG A 156 -2.60 17.00 -5.07
CA ARG A 156 -3.69 17.49 -5.93
C ARG A 156 -4.84 16.47 -6.08
N CYS A 157 -4.60 15.17 -5.88
CA CYS A 157 -5.61 14.14 -6.09
C CYS A 157 -6.71 14.14 -5.02
N ILE A 158 -6.45 14.73 -3.84
CA ILE A 158 -7.43 14.83 -2.77
C ILE A 158 -8.11 16.20 -2.66
N ILE A 159 -7.70 17.20 -3.48
CA ILE A 159 -8.21 18.58 -3.35
C ILE A 159 -9.68 18.69 -3.77
N ASN A 160 -10.07 17.99 -4.85
CA ASN A 160 -11.41 18.07 -5.43
C ASN A 160 -12.21 16.77 -5.22
N LEU A 161 -11.77 15.91 -4.29
CA LEU A 161 -12.46 14.68 -3.96
C LEU A 161 -13.64 14.97 -3.02
N SER A 162 -14.74 14.25 -3.18
CA SER A 162 -15.90 14.36 -2.31
C SER A 162 -16.22 13.04 -1.64
N LEU A 163 -16.65 13.08 -0.37
CA LEU A 163 -17.13 11.89 0.33
C LEU A 163 -18.39 11.36 -0.40
N GLY A 164 -18.48 10.04 -0.52
CA GLY A 164 -19.57 9.37 -1.26
C GLY A 164 -19.48 9.48 -2.78
N GLN A 165 -18.42 10.10 -3.33
CA GLN A 165 -18.19 10.11 -4.78
C GLN A 165 -18.11 8.68 -5.31
N ILE A 166 -18.93 8.35 -6.31
CA ILE A 166 -18.93 7.04 -6.98
C ILE A 166 -17.64 6.89 -7.80
N VAL A 167 -17.10 5.70 -7.78
CA VAL A 167 -15.90 5.28 -8.52
C VAL A 167 -16.21 3.93 -9.17
N GLU A 168 -15.92 3.79 -10.46
CA GLU A 168 -16.08 2.55 -11.20
C GLU A 168 -14.73 1.79 -11.30
N ALA A 169 -14.79 0.48 -11.43
CA ALA A 169 -13.61 -0.35 -11.65
C ALA A 169 -12.86 0.09 -12.92
N GLY A 170 -11.56 0.37 -12.77
CA GLY A 170 -10.70 0.90 -13.83
C GLY A 170 -10.57 2.42 -13.85
N ASP A 171 -11.37 3.15 -13.08
CA ASP A 171 -11.25 4.60 -12.97
C ASP A 171 -9.89 5.02 -12.40
N LYS A 172 -9.33 6.07 -12.99
CA LYS A 172 -8.16 6.73 -12.42
C LYS A 172 -8.58 7.60 -11.24
N ILE A 173 -8.26 7.15 -10.03
CA ILE A 173 -8.58 7.86 -8.79
C ILE A 173 -7.47 8.81 -8.32
N ALA A 174 -6.21 8.52 -8.66
CA ALA A 174 -5.08 9.30 -8.19
C ALA A 174 -3.84 9.16 -9.09
N GLU A 175 -2.74 9.70 -8.62
CA GLU A 175 -1.38 9.52 -9.15
C GLU A 175 -0.38 9.37 -8.00
N VAL A 176 0.67 8.56 -8.23
CA VAL A 176 1.77 8.36 -7.29
C VAL A 176 2.50 9.67 -7.02
N GLY A 177 2.71 9.97 -5.74
CA GLY A 177 3.37 11.19 -5.24
C GLY A 177 4.89 11.15 -5.31
N SER A 178 5.51 12.32 -5.20
CA SER A 178 6.96 12.45 -5.06
C SER A 178 7.38 12.37 -3.59
N PRO A 179 8.69 12.14 -3.30
CA PRO A 179 9.21 12.12 -1.93
C PRO A 179 8.87 13.38 -1.09
N LYS A 180 8.62 14.51 -1.75
CA LYS A 180 8.26 15.78 -1.07
C LYS A 180 6.90 15.75 -0.39
N VAL A 181 6.00 14.85 -0.82
CA VAL A 181 4.61 14.80 -0.35
C VAL A 181 4.19 13.41 0.18
N ASN A 182 5.01 12.38 -0.03
CA ASN A 182 4.69 10.99 0.28
C ASN A 182 5.38 10.45 1.54
N GLY A 183 5.75 11.31 2.47
CA GLY A 183 6.46 10.89 3.68
C GLY A 183 7.97 10.71 3.51
N GLY A 184 8.57 11.17 2.40
CA GLY A 184 10.01 11.10 2.16
C GLY A 184 10.48 9.77 1.56
N TYR A 185 9.58 8.91 1.11
CA TYR A 185 9.90 7.62 0.53
C TYR A 185 10.24 7.69 -0.97
N ALA A 186 10.97 6.68 -1.46
CA ALA A 186 11.04 6.42 -2.91
C ALA A 186 9.62 6.27 -3.47
N PRO A 187 9.33 6.77 -4.70
CA PRO A 187 7.98 6.78 -5.24
C PRO A 187 7.37 5.38 -5.34
N HIS A 188 6.22 5.19 -4.74
CA HIS A 188 5.45 3.95 -4.78
C HIS A 188 3.99 4.21 -4.43
N LEU A 189 3.13 3.26 -4.73
CA LEU A 189 1.78 3.12 -4.20
C LEU A 189 1.85 2.16 -3.01
N HIS A 190 1.32 2.56 -1.86
CA HIS A 190 0.96 1.64 -0.78
C HIS A 190 -0.51 1.28 -0.94
N PHE A 191 -0.81 -0.01 -0.99
CA PHE A 191 -2.17 -0.53 -1.18
C PHE A 191 -2.52 -1.53 -0.07
N GLN A 192 -3.70 -1.37 0.53
CA GLN A 192 -4.26 -2.32 1.51
C GLN A 192 -5.71 -2.66 1.17
N MET A 193 -6.11 -3.88 1.50
CA MET A 193 -7.49 -4.30 1.61
C MET A 193 -7.82 -4.46 3.10
N ILE A 194 -8.92 -3.86 3.56
CA ILE A 194 -9.26 -3.73 4.98
C ILE A 194 -10.69 -4.20 5.18
N ASN A 195 -10.90 -5.14 6.11
CA ASN A 195 -12.23 -5.65 6.41
C ASN A 195 -13.05 -4.64 7.23
N ASP A 196 -12.45 -4.02 8.24
CA ASP A 196 -13.08 -3.07 9.14
C ASP A 196 -12.12 -1.92 9.47
N LEU A 197 -12.53 -0.68 9.22
CA LEU A 197 -11.75 0.51 9.56
C LEU A 197 -11.77 0.85 11.04
N GLN A 198 -12.57 0.18 11.86
CA GLN A 198 -12.67 0.40 13.31
C GLN A 198 -12.99 1.87 13.66
N GLY A 199 -13.76 2.54 12.81
CA GLY A 199 -14.11 3.95 12.96
C GLY A 199 -13.02 4.95 12.56
N ILE A 200 -11.88 4.49 12.03
CA ILE A 200 -10.80 5.37 11.54
C ILE A 200 -11.19 5.93 10.18
N SER A 201 -10.82 7.18 9.90
CA SER A 201 -11.17 7.91 8.68
C SER A 201 -9.95 8.62 8.11
N GLY A 202 -9.69 8.47 6.80
CA GLY A 202 -8.59 9.11 6.08
C GLY A 202 -7.20 8.56 6.37
N ASP A 203 -7.10 7.60 7.26
CA ASP A 203 -5.86 6.91 7.66
C ASP A 203 -6.18 5.48 8.07
N TYR A 204 -5.17 4.60 8.08
CA TYR A 204 -5.23 3.28 8.72
C TYR A 204 -3.79 2.74 8.91
N PRO A 205 -3.50 1.95 9.97
CA PRO A 205 -2.15 1.42 10.17
C PRO A 205 -1.64 0.58 9.00
N GLY A 206 -0.51 0.99 8.41
CA GLY A 206 0.20 0.23 7.37
C GLY A 206 1.45 -0.46 7.89
N VAL A 207 1.86 -0.10 9.11
CA VAL A 207 2.98 -0.70 9.83
C VAL A 207 2.55 -0.95 11.26
N VAL A 208 2.74 -2.18 11.73
CA VAL A 208 2.25 -2.64 13.03
C VAL A 208 3.37 -3.20 13.91
N ALA A 209 3.12 -3.28 15.20
CA ALA A 209 3.96 -3.98 16.15
C ALA A 209 3.74 -5.50 16.06
N LYS A 210 4.73 -6.27 16.53
CA LYS A 210 4.66 -7.73 16.49
C LYS A 210 3.49 -8.30 17.32
N GLU A 211 3.18 -7.67 18.43
CA GLU A 211 2.10 -8.08 19.33
C GLU A 211 0.70 -7.93 18.73
N ASP A 212 0.52 -6.95 17.82
CA ASP A 212 -0.76 -6.68 17.15
C ASP A 212 -0.89 -7.42 15.82
N LEU A 213 0.16 -8.11 15.36
CA LEU A 213 0.27 -8.62 14.00
C LEU A 213 -0.90 -9.53 13.61
N ASP A 214 -1.24 -10.50 14.46
CA ASP A 214 -2.30 -11.48 14.14
C ASP A 214 -3.66 -10.81 13.93
N LEU A 215 -3.98 -9.77 14.74
CA LEU A 215 -5.19 -8.97 14.59
C LEU A 215 -5.22 -8.26 13.23
N TYR A 216 -4.10 -7.60 12.88
CA TYR A 216 -4.03 -6.86 11.62
C TYR A 216 -3.95 -7.75 10.39
N LEU A 217 -3.34 -8.93 10.45
CA LEU A 217 -3.35 -9.86 9.32
C LEU A 217 -4.74 -10.45 9.04
N GLN A 218 -5.57 -10.62 10.07
CA GLN A 218 -6.97 -11.01 9.91
C GLN A 218 -7.81 -9.89 9.29
N ASN A 219 -7.56 -8.65 9.69
CA ASN A 219 -8.30 -7.48 9.21
C ASN A 219 -7.79 -6.95 7.87
N CYS A 220 -6.50 -7.11 7.59
CA CYS A 220 -5.83 -6.68 6.37
C CYS A 220 -5.09 -7.86 5.74
N PRO A 221 -5.77 -8.73 5.00
CA PRO A 221 -5.15 -9.86 4.32
C PRO A 221 -4.22 -9.41 3.18
N ASP A 222 -3.40 -10.33 2.68
CA ASP A 222 -2.49 -10.06 1.55
C ASP A 222 -3.27 -9.54 0.34
N PRO A 223 -3.06 -8.28 -0.07
CA PRO A 223 -3.72 -7.74 -1.26
C PRO A 223 -3.45 -8.55 -2.53
N ASN A 224 -2.38 -9.33 -2.56
CA ASN A 224 -2.06 -10.18 -3.69
C ASN A 224 -3.01 -11.38 -3.86
N LEU A 225 -3.76 -11.74 -2.83
CA LEU A 225 -4.88 -12.69 -2.95
C LEU A 225 -5.95 -12.19 -3.93
N PHE A 226 -6.11 -10.87 -4.04
CA PHE A 226 -7.02 -10.21 -4.97
C PHE A 226 -6.32 -9.81 -6.28
N LEU A 227 -5.14 -9.18 -6.20
CA LEU A 227 -4.46 -8.61 -7.36
C LEU A 227 -3.86 -9.65 -8.30
N LYS A 228 -3.51 -10.84 -7.81
CA LYS A 228 -2.91 -11.95 -8.57
C LYS A 228 -1.67 -11.52 -9.37
N ILE A 229 -0.78 -10.75 -8.74
CA ILE A 229 0.45 -10.29 -9.39
C ILE A 229 1.52 -11.40 -9.44
N GLY A 230 1.49 -12.37 -8.51
CA GLY A 230 2.46 -13.47 -8.52
C GLY A 230 2.51 -14.26 -7.24
#